data_40208e14c9c8f8399ae22dc592c15a3d
#
_entry.id   40208e14c9c8f8399ae22dc592c15a3d
#
_cell.length_a   1.000
_cell.length_b   1.000
_cell.length_c   1.000
_cell.angle_alpha   90.00
_cell.angle_beta   90.00
_cell.angle_gamma   90.00
#
_symmetry.space_group_name_H-M   'P 1'
#
loop_
_entity.id
_entity.type
_entity.pdbx_description
1 polymer ?
#
loop_
_entity_poly.entity_id
_entity_poly.type
_entity_poly.pdbx_seq_one_letter_code
_entity_poly.pdbx_strand_id
1 'polypeptide(L)'
;MKRTLLLLLGSLLFATAAFAQMEPMKPGPEQQKLNYFVGNWTSEGDLKPGPMGPGGKVTSNDDNQWMDGGFFVVIHATFKIAGMGGGTGIAFMGYDPQEKVYTYDEFNSMGEATHSKGTFDGDTWSWANDMKMGPQTMKARYSMKILSPTSYTYKFEVSPDGTNWTLVMDGKATKNK
;
A
#
# COMPACT_ATOMS: atom_id res chain seq x y z
N MET A 1 11.17 -64.70 14.88
CA MET A 1 10.64 -63.48 15.52
C MET A 1 11.64 -62.32 15.68
N LYS A 2 12.96 -62.52 15.80
CA LYS A 2 13.98 -61.42 15.97
C LYS A 2 14.34 -60.65 14.70
N ARG A 3 14.17 -61.21 13.50
CA ARG A 3 14.49 -60.53 12.21
C ARG A 3 13.43 -59.58 11.69
N THR A 4 12.18 -59.78 12.07
CA THR A 4 11.03 -58.91 11.65
C THR A 4 10.96 -57.63 12.47
N LEU A 5 11.51 -57.62 13.69
CA LEU A 5 11.52 -56.44 14.57
C LEU A 5 12.54 -55.41 14.12
N LEU A 6 13.65 -55.83 13.51
CA LEU A 6 14.73 -54.93 13.02
C LEU A 6 14.31 -54.16 11.75
N LEU A 7 13.40 -54.71 10.92
CA LEU A 7 12.91 -54.03 9.72
C LEU A 7 11.86 -52.98 10.03
N LEU A 8 11.13 -53.12 11.12
CA LEU A 8 10.15 -52.12 11.59
C LEU A 8 10.81 -50.89 12.26
N LEU A 9 11.96 -51.06 12.92
CA LEU A 9 12.70 -49.96 13.49
C LEU A 9 13.41 -49.09 12.43
N GLY A 10 13.83 -49.68 11.32
CA GLY A 10 14.47 -48.96 10.21
C GLY A 10 13.52 -48.05 9.41
N SER A 11 12.24 -48.41 9.33
CA SER A 11 11.24 -47.62 8.61
C SER A 11 10.72 -46.40 9.40
N LEU A 12 10.87 -46.40 10.73
CA LEU A 12 10.45 -45.26 11.54
C LEU A 12 11.47 -44.11 11.54
N LEU A 13 12.72 -44.38 11.25
CA LEU A 13 13.79 -43.37 11.20
C LEU A 13 13.82 -42.57 9.89
N PHE A 14 13.20 -43.04 8.81
CA PHE A 14 13.12 -42.32 7.54
C PHE A 14 11.95 -41.35 7.45
N ALA A 15 10.94 -41.48 8.32
CA ALA A 15 9.77 -40.59 8.30
C ALA A 15 10.01 -39.22 8.94
N THR A 16 11.08 -39.04 9.70
CA THR A 16 11.38 -37.77 10.39
C THR A 16 12.21 -36.78 9.57
N ALA A 17 12.76 -37.20 8.43
CA ALA A 17 13.60 -36.33 7.59
C ALA A 17 12.81 -35.47 6.58
N ALA A 18 11.51 -35.70 6.42
CA ALA A 18 10.70 -34.99 5.42
C ALA A 18 10.09 -33.65 5.89
N PHE A 19 10.26 -33.29 7.17
CA PHE A 19 9.86 -31.97 7.71
C PHE A 19 11.03 -30.99 7.77
N ALA A 20 12.16 -31.32 7.12
CA ALA A 20 13.31 -30.46 7.10
C ALA A 20 13.11 -29.30 6.12
N GLN A 21 12.90 -28.13 6.69
CA GLN A 21 13.26 -26.82 6.13
C GLN A 21 12.48 -26.36 4.89
N MET A 22 11.25 -25.95 5.10
CA MET A 22 10.79 -24.79 4.34
C MET A 22 11.56 -23.57 4.89
N GLU A 23 12.56 -23.10 4.17
CA GLU A 23 13.17 -21.82 4.52
C GLU A 23 12.06 -20.74 4.56
N PRO A 24 12.07 -19.86 5.57
CA PRO A 24 11.10 -18.76 5.61
C PRO A 24 11.17 -17.98 4.30
N MET A 25 10.03 -17.75 3.67
CA MET A 25 9.97 -16.88 2.49
C MET A 25 10.59 -15.53 2.84
N LYS A 26 11.44 -15.03 1.95
CA LYS A 26 12.08 -13.72 2.10
C LYS A 26 11.46 -12.73 1.12
N PRO A 27 11.31 -11.44 1.52
CA PRO A 27 10.86 -10.39 0.61
C PRO A 27 11.77 -10.30 -0.62
N GLY A 28 11.16 -10.25 -1.79
CA GLY A 28 11.86 -10.12 -3.06
C GLY A 28 12.23 -8.65 -3.39
N PRO A 29 12.87 -8.43 -4.56
CA PRO A 29 13.32 -7.09 -4.96
C PRO A 29 12.16 -6.10 -5.14
N GLU A 30 10.96 -6.55 -5.50
CA GLU A 30 9.81 -5.67 -5.64
C GLU A 30 9.31 -5.18 -4.27
N GLN A 31 9.25 -6.04 -3.24
CA GLN A 31 8.94 -5.59 -1.89
C GLN A 31 9.98 -4.59 -1.38
N GLN A 32 11.28 -4.81 -1.67
CA GLN A 32 12.35 -3.91 -1.23
C GLN A 32 12.21 -2.47 -1.77
N LYS A 33 11.57 -2.26 -2.92
CA LYS A 33 11.27 -0.92 -3.45
C LYS A 33 10.36 -0.12 -2.52
N LEU A 34 9.46 -0.78 -1.77
CA LEU A 34 8.58 -0.14 -0.79
C LEU A 34 9.34 0.52 0.37
N ASN A 35 10.64 0.19 0.56
CA ASN A 35 11.48 0.83 1.56
C ASN A 35 11.59 2.35 1.38
N TYR A 36 11.31 2.87 0.19
CA TYR A 36 11.21 4.30 -0.06
C TYR A 36 10.24 4.99 0.90
N PHE A 37 9.10 4.36 1.16
CA PHE A 37 8.04 4.93 1.98
C PHE A 37 8.27 4.80 3.49
N VAL A 38 9.15 3.92 3.95
CA VAL A 38 9.40 3.67 5.38
C VAL A 38 9.94 4.92 6.06
N GLY A 39 9.40 5.24 7.26
CA GLY A 39 9.74 6.39 8.09
C GLY A 39 8.58 7.37 8.23
N ASN A 40 8.84 8.51 8.86
CA ASN A 40 7.83 9.52 9.12
C ASN A 40 7.75 10.50 7.96
N TRP A 41 6.53 10.76 7.49
CA TRP A 41 6.26 11.68 6.40
C TRP A 41 5.26 12.74 6.81
N THR A 42 5.44 13.93 6.27
CA THR A 42 4.47 15.03 6.35
C THR A 42 4.07 15.41 4.94
N SER A 43 2.79 15.55 4.67
CA SER A 43 2.30 15.99 3.38
C SER A 43 1.44 17.25 3.49
N GLU A 44 1.51 18.08 2.45
CA GLU A 44 0.66 19.25 2.25
C GLU A 44 0.15 19.27 0.82
N GLY A 45 -1.10 19.64 0.65
CA GLY A 45 -1.73 19.70 -0.65
C GLY A 45 -2.99 20.53 -0.68
N ASP A 46 -3.62 20.50 -1.84
CA ASP A 46 -4.85 21.22 -2.13
C ASP A 46 -5.92 20.28 -2.69
N LEU A 47 -7.02 20.13 -1.96
CA LEU A 47 -8.25 19.55 -2.49
C LEU A 47 -8.89 20.60 -3.39
N LYS A 48 -9.26 20.19 -4.60
CA LYS A 48 -9.93 21.09 -5.57
C LYS A 48 -11.42 21.17 -5.26
N PRO A 49 -12.06 22.33 -5.47
CA PRO A 49 -13.51 22.42 -5.39
C PRO A 49 -14.18 21.45 -6.38
N GLY A 50 -15.19 20.73 -5.92
CA GLY A 50 -15.87 19.75 -6.78
C GLY A 50 -16.82 18.84 -6.02
N PRO A 51 -17.15 17.66 -6.57
CA PRO A 51 -18.09 16.72 -5.96
C PRO A 51 -17.69 16.24 -4.56
N MET A 52 -16.40 16.31 -4.22
CA MET A 52 -15.87 15.93 -2.90
C MET A 52 -15.91 17.06 -1.87
N GLY A 53 -16.38 18.26 -2.24
CA GLY A 53 -16.52 19.39 -1.32
C GLY A 53 -16.04 20.73 -1.86
N PRO A 54 -15.96 21.75 -1.00
CA PRO A 54 -15.63 23.12 -1.42
C PRO A 54 -14.15 23.32 -1.76
N GLY A 55 -13.34 22.28 -1.60
CA GLY A 55 -11.88 22.38 -1.69
C GLY A 55 -11.25 22.90 -0.40
N GLY A 56 -9.92 22.95 -0.39
CA GLY A 56 -9.17 23.49 0.74
C GLY A 56 -7.83 22.80 0.94
N LYS A 57 -7.07 23.26 1.92
CA LYS A 57 -5.79 22.66 2.29
C LYS A 57 -5.98 21.28 2.90
N VAL A 58 -5.11 20.36 2.48
CA VAL A 58 -4.99 19.01 3.03
C VAL A 58 -3.62 18.85 3.63
N THR A 59 -3.53 18.29 4.83
CA THR A 59 -2.27 17.94 5.48
C THR A 59 -2.36 16.52 6.02
N SER A 60 -1.26 15.76 5.99
CA SER A 60 -1.15 14.50 6.71
C SER A 60 0.21 14.35 7.41
N ASN A 61 0.20 13.50 8.45
CA ASN A 61 1.40 12.95 9.07
C ASN A 61 1.25 11.44 9.07
N ASP A 62 2.24 10.76 8.50
CA ASP A 62 2.23 9.33 8.33
C ASP A 62 3.46 8.73 9.04
N ASP A 63 3.23 7.67 9.83
CA ASP A 63 4.26 6.80 10.39
C ASP A 63 4.21 5.46 9.65
N ASN A 64 5.25 5.20 8.85
CA ASN A 64 5.30 4.06 7.95
C ASN A 64 6.39 3.09 8.39
N GLN A 65 6.00 1.87 8.72
CA GLN A 65 6.91 0.86 9.23
C GLN A 65 6.74 -0.47 8.49
N TRP A 66 7.84 -1.23 8.38
CA TRP A 66 7.73 -2.60 7.93
C TRP A 66 6.93 -3.44 8.93
N MET A 67 5.98 -4.21 8.42
CA MET A 67 5.42 -5.34 9.17
C MET A 67 6.49 -6.42 9.35
N ASP A 68 6.41 -7.18 10.43
CA ASP A 68 7.28 -8.33 10.65
C ASP A 68 7.29 -9.25 9.43
N GLY A 69 8.49 -9.69 9.04
CA GLY A 69 8.69 -10.48 7.82
C GLY A 69 9.03 -9.64 6.58
N GLY A 70 8.77 -8.32 6.57
CA GLY A 70 9.21 -7.39 5.52
C GLY A 70 8.45 -7.49 4.19
N PHE A 71 7.24 -8.07 4.18
CA PHE A 71 6.42 -8.18 2.96
C PHE A 71 5.49 -6.99 2.76
N PHE A 72 5.11 -6.30 3.83
CA PHE A 72 4.19 -5.17 3.82
C PHE A 72 4.74 -4.00 4.60
N VAL A 73 4.49 -2.78 4.11
CA VAL A 73 4.66 -1.55 4.87
C VAL A 73 3.30 -1.17 5.44
N VAL A 74 3.23 -0.99 6.75
CA VAL A 74 2.05 -0.48 7.47
C VAL A 74 2.19 1.02 7.59
N ILE A 75 1.14 1.75 7.27
CA ILE A 75 1.04 3.20 7.32
C ILE A 75 0.01 3.57 8.38
N HIS A 76 0.42 4.36 9.36
CA HIS A 76 -0.50 5.01 10.29
C HIS A 76 -0.56 6.49 9.95
N ALA A 77 -1.69 6.93 9.42
CA ALA A 77 -1.91 8.29 8.96
C ALA A 77 -2.79 9.10 9.91
N THR A 78 -2.47 10.39 10.06
CA THR A 78 -3.37 11.39 10.63
C THR A 78 -3.52 12.50 9.62
N PHE A 79 -4.73 12.85 9.23
CA PHE A 79 -4.96 13.85 8.20
C PHE A 79 -5.95 14.93 8.64
N LYS A 80 -5.88 16.09 7.98
CA LYS A 80 -6.83 17.19 8.10
C LYS A 80 -7.17 17.75 6.73
N ILE A 81 -8.45 18.06 6.53
CA ILE A 81 -8.95 18.72 5.33
C ILE A 81 -9.63 20.01 5.79
N ALA A 82 -9.14 21.17 5.32
CA ALA A 82 -9.69 22.46 5.72
C ALA A 82 -11.19 22.55 5.38
N GLY A 83 -12.00 22.91 6.36
CA GLY A 83 -13.46 23.01 6.22
C GLY A 83 -14.21 21.68 6.32
N MET A 84 -13.53 20.54 6.35
CA MET A 84 -14.16 19.21 6.41
C MET A 84 -13.77 18.41 7.67
N GLY A 85 -12.77 18.88 8.44
CA GLY A 85 -12.28 18.18 9.64
C GLY A 85 -11.04 17.33 9.37
N GLY A 86 -10.83 16.35 10.22
CA GLY A 86 -9.69 15.45 10.13
C GLY A 86 -10.04 14.03 10.59
N GLY A 87 -9.11 13.14 10.38
CA GLY A 87 -9.27 11.74 10.73
C GLY A 87 -7.93 11.01 10.86
N THR A 88 -8.04 9.71 11.05
CA THR A 88 -6.92 8.78 11.06
C THR A 88 -7.17 7.68 10.04
N GLY A 89 -6.10 7.08 9.54
CA GLY A 89 -6.16 5.95 8.64
C GLY A 89 -5.09 4.93 8.97
N ILE A 90 -5.33 3.70 8.55
CA ILE A 90 -4.33 2.65 8.49
C ILE A 90 -4.31 2.09 7.07
N ALA A 91 -3.11 1.92 6.51
CA ALA A 91 -2.98 1.32 5.20
C ALA A 91 -1.84 0.28 5.18
N PHE A 92 -1.92 -0.61 4.19
CA PHE A 92 -0.93 -1.65 3.93
C PHE A 92 -0.48 -1.54 2.48
N MET A 93 0.82 -1.36 2.27
CA MET A 93 1.45 -1.48 0.96
C MET A 93 2.16 -2.81 0.84
N GLY A 94 1.92 -3.52 -0.25
CA GLY A 94 2.53 -4.82 -0.54
C GLY A 94 2.83 -5.01 -2.02
N TYR A 95 3.29 -6.22 -2.36
CA TYR A 95 3.45 -6.65 -3.74
C TYR A 95 2.90 -8.06 -3.92
N ASP A 96 2.01 -8.23 -4.88
CA ASP A 96 1.49 -9.53 -5.29
C ASP A 96 2.37 -10.09 -6.42
N PRO A 97 3.16 -11.14 -6.15
CA PRO A 97 4.04 -11.73 -7.15
C PRO A 97 3.29 -12.54 -8.22
N GLN A 98 2.05 -12.96 -7.98
CA GLN A 98 1.24 -13.71 -8.93
C GLN A 98 0.68 -12.76 -10.00
N GLU A 99 0.10 -11.65 -9.57
CA GLU A 99 -0.44 -10.63 -10.46
C GLU A 99 0.64 -9.64 -10.93
N LYS A 100 1.80 -9.60 -10.28
CA LYS A 100 2.92 -8.67 -10.53
C LYS A 100 2.50 -7.20 -10.39
N VAL A 101 1.72 -6.93 -9.35
CA VAL A 101 1.23 -5.58 -9.01
C VAL A 101 1.56 -5.24 -7.57
N TYR A 102 1.70 -3.95 -7.29
CA TYR A 102 1.68 -3.46 -5.91
C TYR A 102 0.24 -3.36 -5.43
N THR A 103 0.03 -3.60 -4.14
CA THR A 103 -1.28 -3.44 -3.47
C THR A 103 -1.23 -2.28 -2.50
N TYR A 104 -2.34 -1.58 -2.38
CA TYR A 104 -2.56 -0.55 -1.38
C TYR A 104 -3.98 -0.70 -0.83
N ASP A 105 -4.07 -1.08 0.43
CA ASP A 105 -5.32 -1.31 1.13
C ASP A 105 -5.41 -0.34 2.30
N GLU A 106 -6.42 0.52 2.33
CA GLU A 106 -6.60 1.58 3.33
C GLU A 106 -7.98 1.51 3.98
N PHE A 107 -7.99 1.80 5.27
CA PHE A 107 -9.19 1.99 6.07
C PHE A 107 -9.03 3.27 6.88
N ASN A 108 -10.06 4.11 6.92
CA ASN A 108 -9.98 5.36 7.65
C ASN A 108 -11.16 5.58 8.61
N SER A 109 -10.99 6.55 9.53
CA SER A 109 -11.97 6.88 10.56
C SER A 109 -13.25 7.55 10.03
N MET A 110 -13.32 7.83 8.72
CA MET A 110 -14.52 8.32 8.05
C MET A 110 -15.41 7.18 7.54
N GLY A 111 -14.96 5.91 7.73
CA GLY A 111 -15.69 4.71 7.32
C GLY A 111 -15.40 4.29 5.87
N GLU A 112 -14.35 4.82 5.27
CA GLU A 112 -13.95 4.45 3.92
C GLU A 112 -12.98 3.27 3.95
N ALA A 113 -13.12 2.39 2.95
CA ALA A 113 -12.21 1.30 2.65
C ALA A 113 -11.81 1.40 1.17
N THR A 114 -10.50 1.44 0.92
CA THR A 114 -9.93 1.54 -0.42
C THR A 114 -9.06 0.32 -0.69
N HIS A 115 -9.24 -0.29 -1.87
CA HIS A 115 -8.40 -1.39 -2.36
C HIS A 115 -7.89 -1.01 -3.73
N SER A 116 -6.59 -0.83 -3.88
CA SER A 116 -5.97 -0.37 -5.12
C SER A 116 -4.87 -1.31 -5.59
N LYS A 117 -4.75 -1.44 -6.91
CA LYS A 117 -3.62 -2.09 -7.57
C LYS A 117 -2.72 -1.04 -8.18
N GLY A 118 -1.41 -1.26 -8.10
CA GLY A 118 -0.43 -0.26 -8.47
C GLY A 118 0.72 -0.79 -9.27
N THR A 119 1.44 0.14 -9.87
CA THR A 119 2.67 -0.08 -10.63
C THR A 119 3.73 0.92 -10.20
N PHE A 120 4.99 0.57 -10.43
CA PHE A 120 6.13 1.47 -10.31
C PHE A 120 6.88 1.50 -11.63
N ASP A 121 6.95 2.67 -12.25
CA ASP A 121 7.66 2.89 -13.51
C ASP A 121 8.55 4.13 -13.41
N GLY A 122 9.86 3.93 -13.63
CA GLY A 122 10.88 4.96 -13.52
C GLY A 122 10.94 5.58 -12.12
N ASP A 123 10.36 6.76 -11.99
CA ASP A 123 10.28 7.54 -10.74
C ASP A 123 8.84 7.70 -10.21
N THR A 124 7.87 6.97 -10.81
CA THR A 124 6.46 7.20 -10.54
C THR A 124 5.76 5.94 -10.04
N TRP A 125 5.14 6.05 -8.89
CA TRP A 125 4.18 5.09 -8.35
C TRP A 125 2.78 5.48 -8.77
N SER A 126 1.97 4.52 -9.17
CA SER A 126 0.57 4.76 -9.55
C SER A 126 -0.31 3.66 -8.98
N TRP A 127 -1.39 4.03 -8.32
CA TRP A 127 -2.43 3.14 -7.84
C TRP A 127 -3.75 3.50 -8.49
N ALA A 128 -4.56 2.49 -8.79
CA ALA A 128 -5.86 2.66 -9.41
C ALA A 128 -6.90 1.73 -8.78
N ASN A 129 -8.12 2.22 -8.69
CA ASN A 129 -9.28 1.47 -8.23
C ASN A 129 -10.57 2.05 -8.81
N ASP A 130 -11.66 1.34 -8.58
CA ASP A 130 -13.00 1.87 -8.80
C ASP A 130 -13.54 2.41 -7.47
N MET A 131 -14.09 3.63 -7.47
CA MET A 131 -14.70 4.24 -6.30
C MET A 131 -16.13 4.67 -6.58
N LYS A 132 -16.99 4.63 -5.56
CA LYS A 132 -18.35 5.16 -5.68
C LYS A 132 -18.39 6.63 -5.26
N MET A 133 -18.95 7.46 -6.13
CA MET A 133 -19.28 8.87 -5.85
C MET A 133 -20.79 9.06 -6.03
N GLY A 134 -21.52 8.98 -4.93
CA GLY A 134 -22.97 8.91 -4.98
C GLY A 134 -23.45 7.66 -5.75
N PRO A 135 -24.36 7.79 -6.74
CA PRO A 135 -24.84 6.65 -7.52
C PRO A 135 -23.87 6.18 -8.61
N GLN A 136 -22.79 6.92 -8.90
CA GLN A 136 -21.87 6.63 -9.98
C GLN A 136 -20.64 5.88 -9.50
N THR A 137 -20.13 4.98 -10.35
CA THR A 137 -18.79 4.39 -10.19
C THR A 137 -17.82 5.17 -11.05
N MET A 138 -16.77 5.69 -10.42
CA MET A 138 -15.69 6.43 -11.06
C MET A 138 -14.44 5.58 -11.04
N LYS A 139 -13.60 5.71 -12.07
CA LYS A 139 -12.20 5.29 -12.00
C LYS A 139 -11.45 6.30 -11.16
N ALA A 140 -10.65 5.83 -10.22
CA ALA A 140 -9.77 6.68 -9.41
C ALA A 140 -8.32 6.32 -9.67
N ARG A 141 -7.45 7.32 -9.66
CA ARG A 141 -6.02 7.18 -9.83
C ARG A 141 -5.28 8.06 -8.84
N TYR A 142 -4.37 7.46 -8.09
CA TYR A 142 -3.43 8.17 -7.23
C TYR A 142 -2.02 7.93 -7.76
N SER A 143 -1.28 9.00 -8.06
CA SER A 143 0.09 8.92 -8.56
C SER A 143 1.04 9.70 -7.67
N MET A 144 2.22 9.14 -7.42
CA MET A 144 3.30 9.76 -6.66
C MET A 144 4.56 9.77 -7.51
N LYS A 145 5.10 10.98 -7.75
CA LYS A 145 6.35 11.16 -8.48
C LYS A 145 7.48 11.47 -7.51
N ILE A 146 8.49 10.60 -7.46
CA ILE A 146 9.69 10.77 -6.64
C ILE A 146 10.47 11.99 -7.13
N LEU A 147 10.80 12.89 -6.22
CA LEU A 147 11.65 14.06 -6.48
C LEU A 147 13.06 13.86 -5.90
N SER A 148 13.15 13.15 -4.77
CA SER A 148 14.39 12.90 -4.05
C SER A 148 14.19 11.68 -3.12
N PRO A 149 15.24 11.17 -2.45
CA PRO A 149 15.08 10.12 -1.43
C PRO A 149 14.13 10.49 -0.28
N THR A 150 13.81 11.75 -0.11
CA THR A 150 13.02 12.29 1.01
C THR A 150 11.83 13.14 0.58
N SER A 151 11.44 13.14 -0.70
CA SER A 151 10.28 13.91 -1.13
C SER A 151 9.68 13.38 -2.43
N TYR A 152 8.35 13.48 -2.53
CA TYR A 152 7.57 13.20 -3.74
C TYR A 152 6.44 14.20 -3.89
N THR A 153 5.96 14.41 -5.11
CA THR A 153 4.66 15.04 -5.37
C THR A 153 3.61 13.98 -5.60
N TYR A 154 2.36 14.29 -5.29
CA TYR A 154 1.24 13.38 -5.52
C TYR A 154 0.07 14.07 -6.22
N LYS A 155 -0.75 13.26 -6.89
CA LYS A 155 -2.01 13.65 -7.51
C LYS A 155 -3.05 12.59 -7.27
N PHE A 156 -4.27 13.01 -6.99
CA PHE A 156 -5.45 12.18 -7.00
C PHE A 156 -6.41 12.68 -8.09
N GLU A 157 -6.78 11.80 -8.98
CA GLU A 157 -7.61 12.10 -10.14
C GLU A 157 -8.73 11.09 -10.26
N VAL A 158 -9.88 11.53 -10.78
CA VAL A 158 -11.04 10.68 -11.04
C VAL A 158 -11.50 10.81 -12.49
N SER A 159 -12.14 9.76 -13.00
CA SER A 159 -12.66 9.73 -14.37
C SER A 159 -13.92 8.87 -14.44
N PRO A 160 -14.97 9.33 -15.13
CA PRO A 160 -16.17 8.52 -15.36
C PRO A 160 -15.96 7.40 -16.40
N ASP A 161 -14.97 7.56 -17.30
CA ASP A 161 -14.76 6.71 -18.47
C ASP A 161 -13.35 6.12 -18.56
N GLY A 162 -12.44 6.50 -17.65
CA GLY A 162 -11.03 6.08 -17.65
C GLY A 162 -10.16 6.82 -18.68
N THR A 163 -10.69 7.80 -19.41
CA THR A 163 -9.98 8.60 -20.43
C THR A 163 -9.90 10.08 -20.06
N ASN A 164 -11.00 10.66 -19.61
CA ASN A 164 -11.10 12.06 -19.21
C ASN A 164 -10.89 12.20 -17.70
N TRP A 165 -9.69 12.59 -17.29
CA TRP A 165 -9.29 12.67 -15.87
C TRP A 165 -9.46 14.07 -15.33
N THR A 166 -10.11 14.17 -14.17
CA THR A 166 -10.26 15.40 -13.40
C THR A 166 -9.37 15.35 -12.17
N LEU A 167 -8.53 16.36 -12.00
CA LEU A 167 -7.70 16.52 -10.80
C LEU A 167 -8.59 16.86 -9.61
N VAL A 168 -8.52 16.04 -8.57
CA VAL A 168 -9.26 16.21 -7.31
C VAL A 168 -8.35 16.77 -6.22
N MET A 169 -7.12 16.30 -6.13
CA MET A 169 -6.16 16.71 -5.13
C MET A 169 -4.73 16.61 -5.67
N ASP A 170 -3.89 17.54 -5.30
CA ASP A 170 -2.45 17.45 -5.52
C ASP A 170 -1.67 18.03 -4.35
N GLY A 171 -0.41 17.62 -4.23
CA GLY A 171 0.44 18.09 -3.15
C GLY A 171 1.85 17.54 -3.19
N LYS A 172 2.53 17.72 -2.07
CA LYS A 172 3.91 17.26 -1.84
C LYS A 172 4.01 16.60 -0.48
N ALA A 173 4.79 15.53 -0.41
CA ALA A 173 5.19 14.90 0.84
C ALA A 173 6.71 15.04 1.05
N THR A 174 7.10 15.12 2.31
CA THR A 174 8.51 15.22 2.73
C THR A 174 8.73 14.29 3.91
N LYS A 175 9.81 13.50 3.84
CA LYS A 175 10.23 12.63 4.93
C LYS A 175 10.88 13.47 6.03
N ASN A 176 10.43 13.29 7.24
CA ASN A 176 10.99 13.93 8.42
C ASN A 176 12.35 13.28 8.76
N LYS A 177 13.24 14.08 9.34
CA LYS A 177 14.57 13.62 9.81
C LYS A 177 14.44 12.84 11.11
#